data_ad0b06ba45071df2426913a75b0e423f
#
_entry.id   ad0b06ba45071df2426913a75b0e423f
#
_cell.length_a   1.000
_cell.length_b   1.000
_cell.length_c   1.000
_cell.angle_alpha   90.00
_cell.angle_beta   90.00
_cell.angle_gamma   90.00
#
_symmetry.space_group_name_H-M   'P 1'
#
loop_
_entity.id
_entity.type
_entity.pdbx_description
1 polymer ?
#
loop_
_entity_poly.entity_id
_entity_poly.type
_entity_poly.pdbx_seq_one_letter_code
_entity_poly.pdbx_strand_id
1 'polypeptide(L)'
;AYRVDIKAFSEDFYRKVCGARLQPVLDSAVLARELGMHVEVVTLVIPGQNDSPQETGALIRWIRDNLGEDTPVHFTRFHPDHRMRDRGATPVAVLERIYRQAREEGLRFPYLGNVSPHPWESTYCPSCGALCIERYGYSVIFRELSGESCSRCGERIPYVRAGG
;
A
#
# COMPACT_ATOMS: atom_id res chain seq x y z
N ALA A 1 0.86 15.84 -0.33
CA ALA A 1 0.89 14.38 -0.46
C ALA A 1 0.78 13.96 -1.92
N TYR A 2 1.44 12.90 -2.30
CA TYR A 2 1.42 12.31 -3.64
C TYR A 2 1.04 10.84 -3.56
N ARG A 3 -0.10 10.47 -4.14
CA ARG A 3 -0.54 9.08 -4.24
C ARG A 3 -0.27 8.56 -5.63
N VAL A 4 0.49 7.48 -5.76
CA VAL A 4 0.84 6.85 -7.02
C VAL A 4 0.28 5.43 -7.10
N ASP A 5 -0.35 5.12 -8.23
CA ASP A 5 -0.77 3.76 -8.54
C ASP A 5 0.35 3.02 -9.28
N ILE A 6 1.05 2.11 -8.62
CA ILE A 6 1.93 1.14 -9.28
C ILE A 6 1.11 -0.11 -9.56
N LYS A 7 0.61 -0.24 -10.78
CA LYS A 7 -0.39 -1.26 -11.15
C LYS A 7 0.16 -2.69 -11.18
N ALA A 8 1.44 -2.84 -11.48
CA ALA A 8 2.19 -4.10 -11.49
C ALA A 8 3.69 -3.79 -11.49
N PHE A 9 4.54 -4.75 -11.14
CA PHE A 9 5.99 -4.61 -11.25
C PHE A 9 6.52 -5.36 -12.48
N SER A 10 5.82 -5.15 -13.61
CA SER A 10 6.05 -5.83 -14.89
C SER A 10 5.85 -4.85 -16.05
N GLU A 11 6.88 -4.65 -16.86
CA GLU A 11 6.80 -3.82 -18.07
C GLU A 11 5.81 -4.41 -19.09
N ASP A 12 5.72 -5.73 -19.15
CA ASP A 12 4.80 -6.45 -20.03
C ASP A 12 3.33 -6.17 -19.67
N PHE A 13 3.02 -6.18 -18.37
CA PHE A 13 1.70 -5.78 -17.86
C PHE A 13 1.38 -4.33 -18.23
N TYR A 14 2.32 -3.41 -17.99
CA TYR A 14 2.13 -2.00 -18.33
C TYR A 14 1.85 -1.79 -19.81
N ARG A 15 2.59 -2.45 -20.69
CA ARG A 15 2.36 -2.35 -22.15
C ARG A 15 1.03 -2.95 -22.56
N LYS A 16 0.70 -4.16 -22.12
CA LYS A 16 -0.47 -4.91 -22.58
C LYS A 16 -1.78 -4.47 -21.95
N VAL A 17 -1.75 -4.12 -20.66
CA VAL A 17 -2.94 -3.84 -19.87
C VAL A 17 -3.15 -2.34 -19.67
N CYS A 18 -2.08 -1.60 -19.36
CA CYS A 18 -2.17 -0.17 -19.08
C CYS A 18 -1.98 0.71 -20.32
N GLY A 19 -1.43 0.18 -21.43
CA GLY A 19 -1.05 0.99 -22.58
C GLY A 19 0.04 2.04 -22.26
N ALA A 20 0.90 1.74 -21.28
CA ALA A 20 1.88 2.66 -20.71
C ALA A 20 3.23 1.96 -20.49
N ARG A 21 4.16 2.64 -19.82
CA ARG A 21 5.46 2.11 -19.42
C ARG A 21 5.61 2.17 -17.90
N LEU A 22 6.24 1.16 -17.31
CA LEU A 22 6.46 1.09 -15.87
C LEU A 22 7.47 2.15 -15.39
N GLN A 23 8.61 2.28 -16.06
CA GLN A 23 9.72 3.11 -15.59
C GLN A 23 9.32 4.57 -15.29
N PRO A 24 8.56 5.30 -16.14
CA PRO A 24 8.14 6.67 -15.82
C PRO A 24 7.28 6.79 -14.56
N VAL A 25 6.52 5.74 -14.19
CA VAL A 25 5.73 5.72 -12.97
C VAL A 25 6.65 5.59 -11.75
N LEU A 26 7.66 4.71 -11.84
CA LEU A 26 8.67 4.55 -10.80
C LEU A 26 9.48 5.83 -10.61
N ASP A 27 9.96 6.45 -11.70
CA ASP A 27 10.72 7.70 -11.68
C ASP A 27 9.92 8.84 -11.03
N SER A 28 8.62 8.93 -11.32
CA SER A 28 7.75 9.95 -10.72
C SER A 28 7.57 9.78 -9.22
N ALA A 29 7.50 8.53 -8.74
CA ALA A 29 7.41 8.24 -7.31
C ALA A 29 8.70 8.62 -6.57
N VAL A 30 9.85 8.30 -7.15
CA VAL A 30 11.18 8.68 -6.61
C VAL A 30 11.32 10.19 -6.58
N LEU A 31 11.02 10.88 -7.69
CA LEU A 31 11.10 12.34 -7.77
C LEU A 31 10.20 13.02 -6.72
N ALA A 32 8.96 12.52 -6.54
CA ALA A 32 8.06 13.05 -5.51
C ALA A 32 8.67 12.89 -4.10
N ARG A 33 9.31 11.76 -3.83
CA ARG A 33 10.00 11.50 -2.57
C ARG A 33 11.19 12.45 -2.36
N GLU A 34 12.02 12.65 -3.39
CA GLU A 34 13.17 13.56 -3.37
C GLU A 34 12.76 15.03 -3.15
N LEU A 35 11.60 15.43 -3.67
CA LEU A 35 11.00 16.73 -3.44
C LEU A 35 10.36 16.88 -2.04
N GLY A 36 10.48 15.88 -1.16
CA GLY A 36 9.98 15.92 0.21
C GLY A 36 8.46 15.73 0.33
N MET A 37 7.79 15.23 -0.72
CA MET A 37 6.36 14.94 -0.64
C MET A 37 6.10 13.68 0.21
N HIS A 38 4.98 13.67 0.92
CA HIS A 38 4.45 12.43 1.49
C HIS A 38 3.93 11.56 0.35
N VAL A 39 4.60 10.43 0.12
CA VAL A 39 4.26 9.49 -0.97
C VAL A 39 3.50 8.31 -0.40
N GLU A 40 2.39 7.94 -1.04
CA GLU A 40 1.65 6.70 -0.79
C GLU A 40 1.54 5.89 -2.07
N VAL A 41 1.77 4.58 -1.98
CA VAL A 41 1.66 3.66 -3.12
C VAL A 41 0.36 2.87 -3.04
N VAL A 42 -0.33 2.75 -4.16
CA VAL A 42 -1.53 1.89 -4.29
C VAL A 42 -1.29 0.86 -5.38
N THR A 43 -1.59 -0.40 -5.07
CA THR A 43 -1.54 -1.51 -6.03
C THR A 43 -2.85 -2.27 -6.01
N LEU A 44 -3.59 -2.23 -7.12
CA LEU A 44 -4.75 -3.08 -7.32
C LEU A 44 -4.27 -4.50 -7.65
N VAL A 45 -4.52 -5.42 -6.76
CA VAL A 45 -4.08 -6.82 -6.91
C VAL A 45 -5.10 -7.58 -7.77
N ILE A 46 -4.67 -8.07 -8.93
CA ILE A 46 -5.52 -8.73 -9.93
C ILE A 46 -5.10 -10.20 -10.04
N PRO A 47 -6.01 -11.17 -9.79
CA PRO A 47 -5.69 -12.59 -9.81
C PRO A 47 -5.08 -13.04 -11.14
N GLY A 48 -3.93 -13.74 -11.07
CA GLY A 48 -3.21 -14.27 -12.21
C GLY A 48 -2.54 -13.23 -13.11
N GLN A 49 -2.45 -11.96 -12.66
CA GLN A 49 -1.81 -10.88 -13.42
C GLN A 49 -0.59 -10.30 -12.69
N ASN A 50 -0.76 -9.87 -11.44
CA ASN A 50 0.26 -9.18 -10.65
C ASN A 50 0.30 -9.67 -9.18
N ASP A 51 -0.28 -10.85 -8.91
CA ASP A 51 -0.46 -11.39 -7.56
C ASP A 51 0.57 -12.48 -7.19
N SER A 52 1.54 -12.78 -8.08
CA SER A 52 2.57 -13.78 -7.78
C SER A 52 3.48 -13.32 -6.63
N PRO A 53 3.95 -14.25 -5.75
CA PRO A 53 4.88 -13.91 -4.67
C PRO A 53 6.17 -13.25 -5.16
N GLN A 54 6.66 -13.65 -6.33
CA GLN A 54 7.87 -13.10 -6.92
C GLN A 54 7.69 -11.63 -7.32
N GLU A 55 6.59 -11.32 -8.01
CA GLU A 55 6.32 -9.96 -8.47
C GLU A 55 5.98 -9.03 -7.31
N THR A 56 5.11 -9.47 -6.39
CA THR A 56 4.76 -8.67 -5.20
C THR A 56 5.98 -8.43 -4.32
N GLY A 57 6.86 -9.42 -4.14
CA GLY A 57 8.13 -9.25 -3.42
C GLY A 57 9.08 -8.27 -4.11
N ALA A 58 9.19 -8.33 -5.44
CA ALA A 58 10.02 -7.38 -6.20
C ALA A 58 9.51 -5.94 -6.04
N LEU A 59 8.20 -5.72 -6.13
CA LEU A 59 7.58 -4.41 -5.89
C LEU A 59 7.83 -3.91 -4.47
N ILE A 60 7.61 -4.76 -3.46
CA ILE A 60 7.78 -4.43 -2.04
C ILE A 60 9.23 -4.01 -1.76
N ARG A 61 10.21 -4.78 -2.23
CA ARG A 61 11.63 -4.43 -2.08
C ARG A 61 11.97 -3.14 -2.78
N TRP A 62 11.48 -2.93 -4.01
CA TRP A 62 11.69 -1.68 -4.73
C TRP A 62 11.16 -0.47 -3.95
N ILE A 63 9.94 -0.56 -3.39
CA ILE A 63 9.35 0.52 -2.57
C ILE A 63 10.22 0.79 -1.36
N ARG A 64 10.60 -0.23 -0.59
CA ARG A 64 11.45 -0.10 0.58
C ARG A 64 12.78 0.59 0.24
N ASP A 65 13.43 0.15 -0.84
CA ASP A 65 14.78 0.59 -1.18
C ASP A 65 14.82 1.99 -1.82
N ASN A 66 13.76 2.41 -2.51
CA ASN A 66 13.71 3.68 -3.23
C ASN A 66 12.82 4.75 -2.56
N LEU A 67 11.76 4.35 -1.87
CA LEU A 67 10.84 5.27 -1.21
C LEU A 67 10.96 5.25 0.31
N GLY A 68 11.55 4.20 0.87
CA GLY A 68 11.77 4.02 2.30
C GLY A 68 10.74 3.10 2.98
N GLU A 69 11.15 2.51 4.11
CA GLU A 69 10.38 1.54 4.89
C GLU A 69 9.06 2.10 5.47
N ASP A 70 9.02 3.42 5.68
CA ASP A 70 7.86 4.14 6.23
C ASP A 70 6.81 4.52 5.16
N THR A 71 7.05 4.20 3.90
CA THR A 71 6.09 4.51 2.82
C THR A 71 4.82 3.70 2.99
N PRO A 72 3.63 4.35 3.12
CA PRO A 72 2.35 3.66 3.13
C PRO A 72 2.08 2.95 1.80
N VAL A 73 1.74 1.66 1.88
CA VAL A 73 1.43 0.86 0.68
C VAL A 73 0.07 0.20 0.84
N HIS A 74 -0.83 0.46 -0.11
CA HIS A 74 -2.19 -0.07 -0.11
C HIS A 74 -2.34 -1.16 -1.15
N PHE A 75 -2.47 -2.42 -0.72
CA PHE A 75 -2.84 -3.54 -1.58
C PHE A 75 -4.35 -3.65 -1.62
N THR A 76 -4.95 -3.26 -2.75
CA THR A 76 -6.40 -3.15 -2.88
C THR A 76 -6.99 -4.35 -3.61
N ARG A 77 -8.15 -4.80 -3.13
CA ARG A 77 -8.88 -5.93 -3.70
C ARG A 77 -9.45 -5.55 -5.07
N PHE A 78 -9.14 -6.33 -6.09
CA PHE A 78 -9.80 -6.26 -7.39
C PHE A 78 -11.22 -6.83 -7.30
N HIS A 79 -12.15 -6.18 -7.96
CA HIS A 79 -13.50 -6.64 -8.22
C HIS A 79 -13.73 -6.71 -9.75
N PRO A 80 -14.32 -7.80 -10.28
CA PRO A 80 -14.58 -7.93 -11.72
C PRO A 80 -15.49 -6.81 -12.21
N ASP A 81 -15.01 -6.03 -13.18
CA ASP A 81 -15.79 -4.97 -13.81
C ASP A 81 -15.33 -4.71 -15.24
N HIS A 82 -16.13 -3.97 -16.00
CA HIS A 82 -15.86 -3.49 -17.36
C HIS A 82 -15.31 -4.61 -18.26
N ARG A 83 -14.04 -4.53 -18.67
CA ARG A 83 -13.37 -5.48 -19.60
C ARG A 83 -12.67 -6.64 -18.91
N MET A 84 -12.68 -6.71 -17.58
CA MET A 84 -12.04 -7.75 -16.76
C MET A 84 -13.08 -8.56 -15.98
N ARG A 85 -14.12 -9.05 -16.67
CA ARG A 85 -15.17 -9.90 -16.09
C ARG A 85 -14.89 -11.41 -16.20
N ASP A 86 -13.79 -11.77 -16.85
CA ASP A 86 -13.33 -13.12 -17.11
C ASP A 86 -12.65 -13.78 -15.91
N ARG A 87 -12.50 -13.06 -14.79
CA ARG A 87 -11.84 -13.52 -13.56
C ARG A 87 -12.63 -13.13 -12.32
N GLY A 88 -12.43 -13.89 -11.23
CA GLY A 88 -13.04 -13.59 -9.93
C GLY A 88 -12.40 -12.39 -9.22
N ALA A 89 -13.06 -11.92 -8.17
CA ALA A 89 -12.47 -10.95 -7.25
C ALA A 89 -11.25 -11.56 -6.56
N THR A 90 -10.28 -10.73 -6.18
CA THR A 90 -9.09 -11.19 -5.45
C THR A 90 -9.51 -11.86 -4.14
N PRO A 91 -9.11 -13.12 -3.90
CA PRO A 91 -9.33 -13.75 -2.61
C PRO A 91 -8.65 -12.95 -1.49
N VAL A 92 -9.33 -12.75 -0.37
CA VAL A 92 -8.77 -12.00 0.77
C VAL A 92 -7.47 -12.62 1.27
N ALA A 93 -7.37 -13.96 1.28
CA ALA A 93 -6.17 -14.68 1.66
C ALA A 93 -4.92 -14.32 0.81
N VAL A 94 -5.11 -13.93 -0.47
CA VAL A 94 -4.01 -13.45 -1.33
C VAL A 94 -3.51 -12.09 -0.84
N LEU A 95 -4.42 -11.17 -0.53
CA LEU A 95 -4.08 -9.85 0.02
C LEU A 95 -3.39 -9.97 1.38
N GLU A 96 -3.91 -10.85 2.25
CA GLU A 96 -3.30 -11.13 3.55
C GLU A 96 -1.87 -11.70 3.42
N ARG A 97 -1.64 -12.59 2.44
CA ARG A 97 -0.30 -13.10 2.13
C ARG A 97 0.64 -11.95 1.73
N ILE A 98 0.18 -11.06 0.83
CA ILE A 98 0.97 -9.91 0.36
C ILE A 98 1.27 -8.95 1.52
N TYR A 99 0.31 -8.70 2.41
CA TYR A 99 0.51 -7.89 3.60
C TYR A 99 1.61 -8.47 4.50
N ARG A 100 1.55 -9.79 4.81
CA ARG A 100 2.59 -10.46 5.62
C ARG A 100 3.95 -10.38 4.93
N GLN A 101 4.00 -10.66 3.62
CA GLN A 101 5.22 -10.51 2.83
C GLN A 101 5.80 -9.09 2.91
N ALA A 102 4.95 -8.06 2.84
CA ALA A 102 5.38 -6.67 2.96
C ALA A 102 5.99 -6.37 4.34
N ARG A 103 5.40 -6.90 5.40
CA ARG A 103 5.94 -6.79 6.76
C ARG A 103 7.27 -7.52 6.91
N GLU A 104 7.38 -8.73 6.39
CA GLU A 104 8.60 -9.56 6.43
C GLU A 104 9.75 -8.92 5.63
N GLU A 105 9.45 -8.29 4.49
CA GLU A 105 10.41 -7.57 3.66
C GLU A 105 10.77 -6.17 4.23
N GLY A 106 10.18 -5.75 5.35
CA GLY A 106 10.55 -4.57 6.12
C GLY A 106 9.70 -3.32 5.90
N LEU A 107 8.61 -3.37 5.14
CA LEU A 107 7.67 -2.24 5.09
C LEU A 107 6.91 -2.11 6.41
N ARG A 108 6.90 -0.91 6.98
CA ARG A 108 6.30 -0.65 8.29
C ARG A 108 4.80 -0.37 8.22
N PHE A 109 4.31 0.15 7.09
CA PHE A 109 2.92 0.60 6.93
C PHE A 109 2.23 0.03 5.67
N PRO A 110 2.15 -1.31 5.50
CA PRO A 110 1.27 -1.91 4.50
C PRO A 110 -0.18 -1.88 4.98
N TYR A 111 -1.11 -1.74 4.03
CA TYR A 111 -2.55 -1.74 4.27
C TYR A 111 -3.28 -2.62 3.26
N LEU A 112 -4.44 -3.13 3.66
CA LEU A 112 -5.40 -3.73 2.72
C LEU A 112 -6.51 -2.73 2.42
N GLY A 113 -7.00 -2.73 1.18
CA GLY A 113 -8.13 -1.90 0.75
C GLY A 113 -9.18 -2.69 -0.01
N ASN A 114 -10.40 -2.17 -0.06
CA ASN A 114 -11.57 -2.81 -0.68
C ASN A 114 -11.92 -4.18 -0.06
N VAL A 115 -11.67 -4.37 1.23
CA VAL A 115 -11.92 -5.62 1.98
C VAL A 115 -12.71 -5.37 3.27
N SER A 116 -13.22 -4.15 3.45
CA SER A 116 -13.88 -3.75 4.69
C SER A 116 -15.06 -4.66 5.09
N PRO A 117 -15.19 -4.99 6.40
CA PRO A 117 -14.28 -4.62 7.48
C PRO A 117 -13.06 -5.56 7.56
N HIS A 118 -11.85 -5.01 7.66
CA HIS A 118 -10.63 -5.78 7.86
C HIS A 118 -9.67 -5.04 8.81
N PRO A 119 -9.04 -5.72 9.80
CA PRO A 119 -8.15 -5.05 10.76
C PRO A 119 -6.97 -4.33 10.10
N TRP A 120 -6.46 -4.86 8.99
CA TRP A 120 -5.31 -4.27 8.29
C TRP A 120 -5.65 -3.09 7.34
N GLU A 121 -6.86 -2.55 7.42
CA GLU A 121 -7.20 -1.21 6.93
C GLU A 121 -6.70 -0.12 7.88
N SER A 122 -6.49 -0.48 9.16
CA SER A 122 -6.10 0.40 10.26
C SER A 122 -4.59 0.53 10.40
N THR A 123 -4.13 1.63 11.03
CA THR A 123 -2.70 1.85 11.31
C THR A 123 -2.36 1.34 12.70
N TYR A 124 -1.44 0.40 12.73
CA TYR A 124 -0.85 -0.10 13.98
C TYR A 124 0.57 0.43 14.15
N CYS A 125 0.95 0.70 15.38
CA CYS A 125 2.32 1.05 15.71
C CYS A 125 3.28 -0.08 15.29
N PRO A 126 4.30 0.17 14.46
CA PRO A 126 5.19 -0.87 13.99
C PRO A 126 6.08 -1.46 15.10
N SER A 127 6.29 -0.71 16.19
CA SER A 127 7.14 -1.10 17.32
C SER A 127 6.39 -1.88 18.42
N CYS A 128 5.18 -1.41 18.83
CA CYS A 128 4.46 -2.02 19.96
C CYS A 128 3.12 -2.64 19.61
N GLY A 129 2.68 -2.56 18.34
CA GLY A 129 1.41 -3.13 17.87
C GLY A 129 0.15 -2.39 18.32
N ALA A 130 0.26 -1.23 18.98
CA ALA A 130 -0.91 -0.46 19.41
C ALA A 130 -1.71 0.04 18.19
N LEU A 131 -3.03 0.03 18.28
CA LEU A 131 -3.92 0.61 17.27
C LEU A 131 -3.86 2.13 17.34
N CYS A 132 -3.17 2.77 16.39
CA CYS A 132 -2.98 4.22 16.37
C CYS A 132 -4.09 4.95 15.63
N ILE A 133 -4.48 4.44 14.45
CA ILE A 133 -5.55 5.03 13.64
C ILE A 133 -6.46 3.89 13.19
N GLU A 134 -7.67 3.88 13.70
CA GLU A 134 -8.70 2.92 13.31
C GLU A 134 -9.42 3.41 12.06
N ARG A 135 -9.58 2.51 11.07
CA ARG A 135 -10.36 2.78 9.86
C ARG A 135 -11.45 1.73 9.69
N TYR A 136 -12.63 2.23 9.39
CA TYR A 136 -13.79 1.41 9.05
C TYR A 136 -14.57 2.10 7.94
N GLY A 137 -14.47 1.61 6.72
CA GLY A 137 -14.99 2.29 5.54
C GLY A 137 -14.38 3.69 5.40
N TYR A 138 -15.22 4.73 5.45
CA TYR A 138 -14.79 6.12 5.40
C TYR A 138 -14.54 6.75 6.78
N SER A 139 -14.83 6.03 7.85
CA SER A 139 -14.62 6.52 9.22
C SER A 139 -13.15 6.37 9.62
N VAL A 140 -12.58 7.45 10.16
CA VAL A 140 -11.21 7.48 10.68
C VAL A 140 -11.26 7.96 12.14
N ILE A 141 -10.77 7.13 13.06
CA ILE A 141 -10.75 7.39 14.49
C ILE A 141 -9.31 7.31 14.98
N PHE A 142 -8.81 8.40 15.53
CA PHE A 142 -7.50 8.42 16.21
C PHE A 142 -7.61 7.75 17.57
N ARG A 143 -6.76 6.77 17.86
CA ARG A 143 -6.74 5.99 19.09
C ARG A 143 -5.46 6.29 19.87
N GLU A 144 -4.50 5.40 19.84
CA GLU A 144 -3.23 5.49 20.56
C GLU A 144 -2.23 6.40 19.81
N LEU A 145 -2.59 7.70 19.65
CA LEU A 145 -1.79 8.68 18.92
C LEU A 145 -1.72 10.00 19.68
N SER A 146 -0.50 10.51 19.88
CA SER A 146 -0.21 11.82 20.45
C SER A 146 0.66 12.61 19.49
N GLY A 147 0.09 13.64 18.83
CA GLY A 147 0.76 14.28 17.70
C GLY A 147 1.00 13.28 16.57
N GLU A 148 2.24 13.16 16.12
CA GLU A 148 2.69 12.20 15.11
C GLU A 148 3.34 10.94 15.73
N SER A 149 3.07 10.65 17.01
CA SER A 149 3.73 9.54 17.70
C SER A 149 2.72 8.63 18.40
N CYS A 150 3.04 7.35 18.49
CA CYS A 150 2.30 6.39 19.29
C CYS A 150 2.31 6.81 20.77
N SER A 151 1.13 6.96 21.39
CA SER A 151 1.00 7.36 22.80
C SER A 151 1.56 6.32 23.77
N ARG A 152 1.71 5.06 23.35
CA ARG A 152 2.18 3.96 24.18
C ARG A 152 3.70 3.81 24.23
N CYS A 153 4.41 4.07 23.12
CA CYS A 153 5.85 3.81 23.04
C CYS A 153 6.66 4.95 22.42
N GLY A 154 6.02 6.03 21.95
CA GLY A 154 6.71 7.18 21.35
C GLY A 154 7.14 6.99 19.89
N GLU A 155 6.92 5.81 19.30
CA GLU A 155 7.27 5.53 17.90
C GLU A 155 6.57 6.49 16.94
N ARG A 156 7.30 7.02 15.95
CA ARG A 156 6.73 7.94 14.95
C ARG A 156 5.76 7.20 14.03
N ILE A 157 4.60 7.78 13.83
CA ILE A 157 3.57 7.32 12.90
C ILE A 157 3.44 8.37 11.79
N PRO A 158 4.00 8.12 10.59
CA PRO A 158 3.96 9.08 9.48
C PRO A 158 2.53 9.19 8.94
N TYR A 159 1.88 10.32 9.17
CA TYR A 159 0.60 10.65 8.57
C TYR A 159 0.50 12.14 8.31
N VAL A 160 -0.30 12.52 7.31
CA VAL A 160 -0.55 13.92 6.97
C VAL A 160 -1.99 14.26 7.26
N ARG A 161 -2.24 15.30 8.07
CA ARG A 161 -3.58 15.84 8.26
C ARG A 161 -3.98 16.69 7.07
N ALA A 162 -5.20 16.53 6.58
CA ALA A 162 -5.77 17.48 5.63
C ALA A 162 -5.99 18.81 6.34
N GLY A 163 -5.45 19.92 5.81
CA GLY A 163 -5.71 21.28 6.31
C GLY A 163 -4.66 21.87 7.26
N GLY A 164 -3.40 21.44 7.15
CA GLY A 164 -2.24 22.18 7.68
C GLY A 164 -1.67 23.10 6.64
#